data_0d758b668b55d43eba5ab9c3535e5a44
#
_entry.id   0d758b668b55d43eba5ab9c3535e5a44
#
_cell.length_a   1.000
_cell.length_b   1.000
_cell.length_c   1.000
_cell.angle_alpha   90.00
_cell.angle_beta   90.00
_cell.angle_gamma   90.00
#
_symmetry.space_group_name_H-M   'P 1'
#
loop_
_entity.id
_entity.type
_entity.pdbx_description
1 polymer ?
#
loop_
_entity_poly.entity_id
_entity_poly.type
_entity_poly.pdbx_seq_one_letter_code
_entity_poly.pdbx_strand_id
1 'polypeptide(L)'
;MDSEKVYFMHARSMSIETSMAAKGAWLFEKAGLNECFKEGDSVAVKVHMGEYFNTAYLRPILVRVICDKIKEYGGEPFVTDTTTLPYYEYINRITAKDYLETAAMNGFTPESMGCPIIIADGAVGTDDYRIDLPEGFILQEQYIAREIANADAVIVLTHFKGHPIATIGGSIKNIGVGCASKRGKYNLHLGGHPIYGIQNSKFKPKRCKGLKCKYAEDCNNTCPEGAIRVTEDSIIWDKDKCKGCTCHLLKSLACSVFTLPEGYFEVTSAAIADSALAFMKLKGRDKVGFINYAIDITPWCDCLPFSDAATLPDIGVFASRDPVAIDQACLDKCTEVAGIPNTQCVDYGVGDAGVEKFTTASSLFGINVNIQLSVGERIGLGTRKYELIKVEPGAPSNFRPRKMPLGLYMAKKYKYGHPYPEQGFKRREKVDLDFLKNAK
;
A
#
# COMPACT_ATOMS: atom_id res chain seq x y z
N MET A 1 3.29 -17.51 -21.56
CA MET A 1 4.44 -16.88 -20.89
C MET A 1 5.10 -17.93 -20.02
N ASP A 2 6.42 -17.93 -19.96
CA ASP A 2 7.19 -18.77 -19.06
C ASP A 2 6.92 -18.38 -17.61
N SER A 3 7.33 -19.25 -16.67
CA SER A 3 7.17 -19.00 -15.24
C SER A 3 8.14 -17.92 -14.78
N GLU A 4 7.64 -16.93 -14.01
CA GLU A 4 8.45 -15.85 -13.45
C GLU A 4 9.05 -16.25 -12.10
N LYS A 5 10.21 -15.68 -11.76
CA LYS A 5 10.87 -15.95 -10.48
C LYS A 5 10.34 -15.02 -9.40
N VAL A 6 9.90 -15.61 -8.29
CA VAL A 6 9.56 -14.89 -7.07
C VAL A 6 10.46 -15.37 -5.93
N TYR A 7 11.30 -14.48 -5.42
CA TYR A 7 12.20 -14.75 -4.31
C TYR A 7 11.48 -14.52 -2.99
N PHE A 8 11.64 -15.42 -2.03
CA PHE A 8 10.90 -15.41 -0.79
C PHE A 8 11.76 -15.70 0.43
N MET A 9 11.57 -14.92 1.49
CA MET A 9 12.08 -15.16 2.84
C MET A 9 10.94 -15.09 3.86
N HIS A 10 10.75 -16.14 4.68
CA HIS A 10 9.69 -16.15 5.69
C HIS A 10 9.92 -15.12 6.81
N ALA A 11 8.85 -14.78 7.57
CA ALA A 11 8.88 -13.70 8.54
C ALA A 11 9.76 -13.93 9.78
N ARG A 12 10.02 -15.17 10.19
CA ARG A 12 10.76 -15.45 11.44
C ARG A 12 12.18 -14.86 11.41
N SER A 13 12.57 -14.26 12.53
CA SER A 13 13.85 -13.58 12.70
C SER A 13 14.43 -13.91 14.06
N MET A 14 15.72 -14.28 14.10
CA MET A 14 16.46 -14.63 15.32
C MET A 14 17.79 -13.90 15.43
N SER A 15 18.14 -13.06 14.44
CA SER A 15 19.39 -12.29 14.41
C SER A 15 19.19 -11.00 13.60
N ILE A 16 20.19 -10.12 13.61
CA ILE A 16 20.16 -8.88 12.83
C ILE A 16 20.10 -9.21 11.32
N GLU A 17 20.86 -10.20 10.88
CA GLU A 17 20.95 -10.64 9.49
C GLU A 17 19.63 -11.26 8.98
N THR A 18 18.82 -11.77 9.89
CA THR A 18 17.50 -12.32 9.59
C THR A 18 16.35 -11.36 9.91
N SER A 19 16.64 -10.12 10.32
CA SER A 19 15.61 -9.11 10.57
C SER A 19 14.81 -8.80 9.31
N MET A 20 13.58 -8.31 9.47
CA MET A 20 12.70 -7.96 8.33
C MET A 20 13.36 -6.94 7.38
N ALA A 21 14.09 -5.98 7.95
CA ALA A 21 14.85 -5.00 7.19
C ALA A 21 15.99 -5.64 6.39
N ALA A 22 16.76 -6.55 7.00
CA ALA A 22 17.83 -7.29 6.31
C ALA A 22 17.27 -8.16 5.18
N LYS A 23 16.11 -8.79 5.36
CA LYS A 23 15.45 -9.60 4.32
C LYS A 23 15.09 -8.77 3.10
N GLY A 24 14.54 -7.56 3.29
CA GLY A 24 14.27 -6.64 2.19
C GLY A 24 15.53 -6.30 1.40
N ALA A 25 16.63 -5.94 2.09
CA ALA A 25 17.91 -5.62 1.47
C ALA A 25 18.51 -6.85 0.76
N TRP A 26 18.39 -8.03 1.35
CA TRP A 26 18.90 -9.28 0.76
C TRP A 26 18.14 -9.67 -0.50
N LEU A 27 16.79 -9.58 -0.46
CA LEU A 27 15.96 -9.89 -1.61
C LEU A 27 16.10 -8.84 -2.72
N PHE A 28 16.38 -7.58 -2.40
CA PHE A 28 16.72 -6.55 -3.39
C PHE A 28 17.91 -6.99 -4.27
N GLU A 29 18.96 -7.55 -3.67
CA GLU A 29 20.11 -8.08 -4.39
C GLU A 29 19.79 -9.39 -5.13
N LYS A 30 19.14 -10.33 -4.45
CA LYS A 30 18.86 -11.67 -5.00
C LYS A 30 17.91 -11.67 -6.19
N ALA A 31 16.96 -10.74 -6.20
CA ALA A 31 16.03 -10.56 -7.32
C ALA A 31 16.61 -9.66 -8.43
N GLY A 32 17.85 -9.22 -8.33
CA GLY A 32 18.51 -8.37 -9.33
C GLY A 32 17.89 -6.97 -9.43
N LEU A 33 17.29 -6.43 -8.35
CA LEU A 33 16.65 -5.12 -8.42
C LEU A 33 17.64 -3.96 -8.56
N ASN A 34 18.90 -4.18 -8.21
CA ASN A 34 20.01 -3.27 -8.50
C ASN A 34 20.31 -3.11 -10.00
N GLU A 35 19.83 -4.01 -10.84
CA GLU A 35 19.97 -3.94 -12.29
C GLU A 35 18.94 -3.04 -12.96
N CYS A 36 17.92 -2.55 -12.22
CA CYS A 36 16.90 -1.64 -12.72
C CYS A 36 17.47 -0.26 -13.07
N PHE A 37 18.61 0.12 -12.52
CA PHE A 37 19.19 1.46 -12.63
C PHE A 37 20.73 1.39 -12.77
N LYS A 38 21.32 2.50 -13.13
CA LYS A 38 22.77 2.72 -13.23
C LYS A 38 23.23 3.76 -12.23
N GLU A 39 24.52 3.93 -12.09
CA GLU A 39 25.12 5.01 -11.31
C GLU A 39 24.64 6.39 -11.86
N GLY A 40 24.19 7.25 -10.94
CA GLY A 40 23.64 8.57 -11.22
C GLY A 40 22.16 8.59 -11.64
N ASP A 41 21.52 7.41 -11.86
CA ASP A 41 20.10 7.36 -12.19
C ASP A 41 19.23 7.79 -11.00
N SER A 42 18.19 8.59 -11.25
CA SER A 42 17.15 8.90 -10.28
C SER A 42 16.23 7.71 -10.08
N VAL A 43 16.07 7.24 -8.82
CA VAL A 43 15.30 6.04 -8.50
C VAL A 43 14.13 6.37 -7.58
N ALA A 44 12.91 6.29 -8.11
CA ALA A 44 11.71 6.47 -7.31
C ALA A 44 11.47 5.24 -6.42
N VAL A 45 11.46 5.42 -5.11
CA VAL A 45 11.05 4.40 -4.14
C VAL A 45 9.57 4.59 -3.85
N LYS A 46 8.72 3.85 -4.57
CA LYS A 46 7.27 3.97 -4.47
C LYS A 46 6.75 3.20 -3.27
N VAL A 47 6.15 3.89 -2.34
CA VAL A 47 5.54 3.29 -1.14
C VAL A 47 4.31 4.08 -0.70
N HIS A 48 3.32 3.41 -0.13
CA HIS A 48 2.22 4.07 0.59
C HIS A 48 2.68 4.41 2.00
N MET A 49 2.73 5.69 2.35
CA MET A 49 3.25 6.16 3.65
C MET A 49 2.20 6.19 4.76
N GLY A 50 1.06 5.52 4.55
CA GLY A 50 -0.06 5.45 5.48
C GLY A 50 -1.01 6.65 5.41
N GLU A 51 -2.22 6.48 5.95
CA GLU A 51 -3.16 7.56 6.22
C GLU A 51 -3.02 8.00 7.69
N TYR A 52 -3.51 9.17 8.01
CA TYR A 52 -3.56 9.70 9.38
C TYR A 52 -4.31 8.70 10.30
N PHE A 53 -3.76 8.40 11.48
CA PHE A 53 -4.24 7.38 12.42
C PHE A 53 -4.20 5.91 11.95
N ASN A 54 -3.76 5.61 10.74
CA ASN A 54 -3.44 4.23 10.40
C ASN A 54 -2.13 3.81 11.09
N THR A 55 -2.05 2.59 11.59
CA THR A 55 -0.87 2.10 12.32
C THR A 55 -0.27 0.82 11.72
N ALA A 56 -0.84 0.31 10.61
CA ALA A 56 -0.41 -0.92 9.97
C ALA A 56 0.37 -0.72 8.65
N TYR A 57 0.71 0.53 8.29
CA TYR A 57 1.53 0.83 7.11
C TYR A 57 2.97 0.30 7.26
N LEU A 58 3.70 0.20 6.16
CA LEU A 58 5.11 -0.21 6.19
C LEU A 58 5.94 0.75 7.06
N ARG A 59 6.66 0.16 8.00
CA ARG A 59 7.52 0.92 8.93
C ARG A 59 8.63 1.63 8.16
N PRO A 60 8.92 2.92 8.45
CA PRO A 60 9.95 3.71 7.76
C PRO A 60 11.30 3.01 7.62
N ILE A 61 11.72 2.21 8.60
CA ILE A 61 12.99 1.48 8.55
C ILE A 61 13.07 0.49 7.38
N LEU A 62 11.95 -0.13 6.98
CA LEU A 62 11.90 -1.08 5.86
C LEU A 62 12.11 -0.35 4.52
N VAL A 63 11.69 0.90 4.43
CA VAL A 63 11.89 1.76 3.26
C VAL A 63 13.32 2.31 3.25
N ARG A 64 13.79 2.78 4.40
CA ARG A 64 15.14 3.35 4.56
C ARG A 64 16.24 2.39 4.08
N VAL A 65 16.18 1.12 4.44
CA VAL A 65 17.22 0.15 4.05
C VAL A 65 17.27 -0.06 2.53
N ILE A 66 16.15 0.09 1.83
CA ILE A 66 16.12 0.02 0.36
C ILE A 66 16.70 1.30 -0.25
N CYS A 67 16.38 2.48 0.30
CA CYS A 67 17.04 3.72 -0.11
C CYS A 67 18.56 3.66 0.06
N ASP A 68 19.04 3.10 1.17
CA ASP A 68 20.48 2.92 1.41
C ASP A 68 21.09 1.90 0.43
N LYS A 69 20.38 0.83 0.06
CA LYS A 69 20.83 -0.13 -0.98
C LYS A 69 20.92 0.51 -2.36
N ILE A 70 19.93 1.33 -2.75
CA ILE A 70 19.98 2.06 -4.02
C ILE A 70 21.24 2.96 -4.07
N LYS A 71 21.52 3.71 -3.00
CA LYS A 71 22.74 4.55 -2.91
C LYS A 71 24.02 3.73 -2.97
N GLU A 72 24.04 2.56 -2.35
CA GLU A 72 25.20 1.66 -2.38
C GLU A 72 25.54 1.23 -3.81
N TYR A 73 24.52 1.06 -4.66
CA TYR A 73 24.68 0.73 -6.08
C TYR A 73 24.76 1.96 -6.99
N GLY A 74 24.94 3.16 -6.42
CA GLY A 74 25.20 4.41 -7.14
C GLY A 74 23.96 5.16 -7.62
N GLY A 75 22.73 4.67 -7.34
CA GLY A 75 21.49 5.36 -7.68
C GLY A 75 21.15 6.50 -6.72
N GLU A 76 20.38 7.46 -7.19
CA GLU A 76 19.89 8.61 -6.40
C GLU A 76 18.41 8.41 -6.02
N PRO A 77 18.11 7.83 -4.82
CA PRO A 77 16.74 7.54 -4.42
C PRO A 77 15.98 8.79 -3.98
N PHE A 78 14.68 8.79 -4.25
CA PHE A 78 13.69 9.61 -3.56
C PHE A 78 12.46 8.77 -3.23
N VAL A 79 11.87 8.98 -2.04
CA VAL A 79 10.64 8.29 -1.63
C VAL A 79 9.43 9.02 -2.20
N THR A 80 8.45 8.30 -2.71
CA THR A 80 7.32 8.93 -3.38
C THR A 80 6.01 8.16 -3.25
N ASP A 81 4.92 8.91 -3.35
CA ASP A 81 3.55 8.48 -3.59
C ASP A 81 2.81 9.63 -4.29
N THR A 82 1.51 9.49 -4.50
CA THR A 82 0.64 10.46 -5.15
C THR A 82 -0.53 10.85 -4.26
N THR A 83 -1.10 12.03 -4.49
CA THR A 83 -2.29 12.49 -3.75
C THR A 83 -3.49 11.57 -3.97
N THR A 84 -4.46 11.60 -3.07
CA THR A 84 -5.66 10.78 -3.17
C THR A 84 -6.91 11.58 -3.56
N LEU A 85 -8.01 10.88 -3.82
CA LEU A 85 -9.32 11.47 -4.05
C LEU A 85 -9.99 11.84 -2.72
N PRO A 86 -10.81 12.89 -2.67
CA PRO A 86 -11.56 13.28 -1.49
C PRO A 86 -12.79 12.39 -1.30
N TYR A 87 -12.59 11.16 -0.83
CA TYR A 87 -13.67 10.19 -0.64
C TYR A 87 -14.59 10.54 0.53
N TYR A 88 -14.04 11.04 1.62
CA TYR A 88 -14.75 11.44 2.83
C TYR A 88 -13.88 12.37 3.69
N GLU A 89 -14.46 12.94 4.72
CA GLU A 89 -13.92 14.02 5.54
C GLU A 89 -12.64 13.73 6.32
N TYR A 90 -12.28 12.46 6.50
CA TYR A 90 -11.11 12.05 7.30
C TYR A 90 -9.89 11.65 6.47
N ILE A 91 -9.83 12.03 5.19
CA ILE A 91 -8.67 11.79 4.33
C ILE A 91 -7.76 13.02 4.31
N ASN A 92 -6.50 12.80 4.66
CA ASN A 92 -5.50 13.87 4.83
C ASN A 92 -4.39 13.85 3.78
N ARG A 93 -4.60 13.27 2.60
CA ARG A 93 -3.62 13.17 1.52
C ARG A 93 -4.14 13.75 0.21
N ILE A 94 -4.98 14.80 0.30
CA ILE A 94 -5.66 15.39 -0.86
C ILE A 94 -4.73 16.31 -1.65
N THR A 95 -3.82 17.02 -0.98
CA THR A 95 -2.77 17.83 -1.60
C THR A 95 -1.38 17.30 -1.24
N ALA A 96 -0.36 17.74 -1.97
CA ALA A 96 1.02 17.36 -1.63
C ALA A 96 1.41 17.82 -0.21
N LYS A 97 0.95 19.02 0.21
CA LYS A 97 1.19 19.54 1.55
C LYS A 97 0.59 18.61 2.61
N ASP A 98 -0.69 18.28 2.48
CA ASP A 98 -1.40 17.43 3.44
C ASP A 98 -0.75 16.04 3.51
N TYR A 99 -0.31 15.52 2.35
CA TYR A 99 0.35 14.22 2.32
C TYR A 99 1.72 14.25 3.01
N LEU A 100 2.53 15.28 2.80
CA LEU A 100 3.82 15.42 3.49
C LEU A 100 3.64 15.56 5.00
N GLU A 101 2.61 16.28 5.46
CA GLU A 101 2.28 16.37 6.89
C GLU A 101 1.88 14.99 7.45
N THR A 102 1.02 14.25 6.74
CA THR A 102 0.62 12.87 7.12
C THR A 102 1.82 11.93 7.13
N ALA A 103 2.67 11.98 6.11
CA ALA A 103 3.89 11.18 6.01
C ALA A 103 4.84 11.45 7.19
N ALA A 104 5.04 12.72 7.53
CA ALA A 104 5.90 13.11 8.66
C ALA A 104 5.34 12.58 10.00
N MET A 105 4.03 12.65 10.22
CA MET A 105 3.39 12.08 11.41
C MET A 105 3.56 10.56 11.49
N ASN A 106 3.61 9.88 10.36
CA ASN A 106 3.85 8.45 10.24
C ASN A 106 5.34 8.08 10.27
N GLY A 107 6.23 9.07 10.51
CA GLY A 107 7.67 8.88 10.65
C GLY A 107 8.47 8.88 9.34
N PHE A 108 7.83 9.22 8.22
CA PHE A 108 8.50 9.43 6.93
C PHE A 108 8.92 10.89 6.79
N THR A 109 10.20 11.14 6.96
CA THR A 109 10.85 12.45 6.75
C THR A 109 12.12 12.27 5.91
N PRO A 110 12.66 13.31 5.29
CA PRO A 110 13.94 13.21 4.57
C PRO A 110 15.05 12.65 5.44
N GLU A 111 15.07 12.96 6.76
CA GLU A 111 16.06 12.46 7.70
C GLU A 111 15.90 10.96 7.97
N SER A 112 14.67 10.48 8.19
CA SER A 112 14.40 9.06 8.42
C SER A 112 14.63 8.24 7.16
N MET A 113 14.28 8.76 5.98
CA MET A 113 14.50 8.10 4.68
C MET A 113 15.94 8.23 4.19
N GLY A 114 16.68 9.26 4.65
CA GLY A 114 18.00 9.59 4.15
C GLY A 114 18.03 10.10 2.70
N CYS A 115 16.87 10.46 2.14
CA CYS A 115 16.71 10.98 0.80
C CYS A 115 15.45 11.85 0.74
N PRO A 116 15.24 12.66 -0.34
CA PRO A 116 14.04 13.46 -0.49
C PRO A 116 12.75 12.64 -0.47
N ILE A 117 11.64 13.28 -0.05
CA ILE A 117 10.28 12.77 -0.23
C ILE A 117 9.56 13.72 -1.18
N ILE A 118 9.01 13.18 -2.28
CA ILE A 118 8.37 13.95 -3.35
C ILE A 118 6.98 13.37 -3.60
N ILE A 119 5.95 14.20 -3.57
CA ILE A 119 4.60 13.80 -3.99
C ILE A 119 4.52 13.99 -5.50
N ALA A 120 4.40 12.88 -6.23
CA ALA A 120 4.76 12.78 -7.63
C ALA A 120 3.78 13.44 -8.61
N ASP A 121 2.54 13.70 -8.20
CA ASP A 121 1.48 14.30 -9.02
C ASP A 121 1.29 15.81 -8.77
N GLY A 122 2.31 16.46 -8.18
CA GLY A 122 2.33 17.91 -7.95
C GLY A 122 1.45 18.38 -6.80
N ALA A 123 1.35 19.69 -6.63
CA ALA A 123 0.74 20.32 -5.46
C ALA A 123 -0.71 19.88 -5.19
N VAL A 124 -1.50 19.66 -6.24
CA VAL A 124 -2.94 19.33 -6.15
C VAL A 124 -3.29 18.01 -6.87
N GLY A 125 -2.29 17.26 -7.34
CA GLY A 125 -2.50 15.92 -7.91
C GLY A 125 -2.84 15.90 -9.40
N THR A 126 -2.50 16.95 -10.17
CA THR A 126 -2.84 17.07 -11.60
C THR A 126 -1.63 17.16 -12.51
N ASP A 127 -0.44 16.95 -11.96
CA ASP A 127 0.80 16.94 -12.73
C ASP A 127 1.10 15.53 -13.22
N ASP A 128 0.82 15.27 -14.50
CA ASP A 128 0.80 13.92 -15.05
C ASP A 128 1.14 13.87 -16.55
N TYR A 129 1.40 12.65 -17.02
CA TYR A 129 1.45 12.29 -18.43
C TYR A 129 0.28 11.37 -18.77
N ARG A 130 -0.39 11.66 -19.90
CA ARG A 130 -1.37 10.76 -20.49
C ARG A 130 -0.67 9.63 -21.23
N ILE A 131 -1.13 8.40 -20.99
CA ILE A 131 -0.66 7.18 -21.64
C ILE A 131 -1.84 6.54 -22.37
N ASP A 132 -1.73 6.40 -23.68
CA ASP A 132 -2.72 5.67 -24.48
C ASP A 132 -2.60 4.17 -24.21
N LEU A 133 -3.74 3.51 -24.00
CA LEU A 133 -3.85 2.12 -23.60
C LEU A 133 -4.89 1.36 -24.45
N PRO A 134 -4.65 1.21 -25.77
CA PRO A 134 -5.58 0.53 -26.66
C PRO A 134 -5.80 -0.96 -26.32
N GLU A 135 -4.83 -1.58 -25.62
CA GLU A 135 -4.86 -2.95 -25.13
C GLU A 135 -5.56 -3.11 -23.77
N GLY A 136 -5.98 -2.02 -23.13
CA GLY A 136 -6.64 -2.05 -21.83
C GLY A 136 -7.95 -2.81 -21.84
N PHE A 137 -8.25 -3.49 -20.76
CA PHE A 137 -9.48 -4.26 -20.59
C PHE A 137 -10.72 -3.37 -20.43
N ILE A 138 -10.55 -2.23 -19.71
CA ILE A 138 -11.56 -1.20 -19.44
C ILE A 138 -11.08 0.17 -19.91
N LEU A 139 -9.86 0.56 -19.53
CA LEU A 139 -9.32 1.89 -19.78
C LEU A 139 -8.59 1.92 -21.14
N GLN A 140 -8.88 2.93 -21.96
CA GLN A 140 -8.16 3.19 -23.21
C GLN A 140 -7.08 4.27 -23.08
N GLU A 141 -6.99 4.91 -21.93
CA GLU A 141 -5.99 5.87 -21.54
C GLU A 141 -5.81 5.89 -20.03
N GLN A 142 -4.65 6.33 -19.57
CA GLN A 142 -4.39 6.55 -18.14
C GLN A 142 -3.45 7.73 -17.94
N TYR A 143 -3.44 8.29 -16.71
CA TYR A 143 -2.65 9.46 -16.36
C TYR A 143 -1.70 9.09 -15.21
N ILE A 144 -0.41 9.05 -15.52
CA ILE A 144 0.67 8.67 -14.60
C ILE A 144 1.36 9.92 -14.08
N ALA A 145 1.59 9.95 -12.77
CA ALA A 145 2.21 11.07 -12.06
C ALA A 145 3.59 11.41 -12.61
N ARG A 146 3.85 12.72 -12.81
CA ARG A 146 5.00 13.24 -13.55
C ARG A 146 6.34 12.83 -12.94
N GLU A 147 6.54 12.98 -11.65
CA GLU A 147 7.85 12.69 -11.03
C GLU A 147 8.19 11.20 -11.07
N ILE A 148 7.19 10.31 -10.92
CA ILE A 148 7.37 8.87 -11.13
C ILE A 148 7.68 8.56 -12.59
N ALA A 149 7.02 9.24 -13.52
CA ALA A 149 7.25 9.06 -14.95
C ALA A 149 8.65 9.52 -15.37
N ASN A 150 9.17 10.60 -14.78
CA ASN A 150 10.49 11.17 -15.08
C ASN A 150 11.64 10.40 -14.43
N ALA A 151 11.43 9.68 -13.32
CA ALA A 151 12.48 8.88 -12.69
C ALA A 151 13.06 7.84 -13.68
N ASP A 152 14.37 7.56 -13.63
CA ASP A 152 15.02 6.59 -14.51
C ASP A 152 14.60 5.16 -14.17
N ALA A 153 14.35 4.85 -12.90
CA ALA A 153 13.87 3.56 -12.44
C ALA A 153 12.89 3.71 -11.26
N VAL A 154 12.15 2.64 -10.98
CA VAL A 154 11.19 2.60 -9.87
C VAL A 154 11.34 1.31 -9.07
N ILE A 155 11.58 1.42 -7.77
CA ILE A 155 11.52 0.29 -6.82
C ILE A 155 10.24 0.43 -6.02
N VAL A 156 9.36 -0.57 -6.15
CA VAL A 156 8.02 -0.55 -5.56
C VAL A 156 8.02 -1.36 -4.27
N LEU A 157 7.78 -0.70 -3.16
CA LEU A 157 7.65 -1.33 -1.84
C LEU A 157 6.19 -1.42 -1.46
N THR A 158 5.70 -2.63 -1.28
CA THR A 158 4.29 -2.87 -1.05
C THR A 158 4.06 -3.55 0.31
N HIS A 159 3.18 -2.98 1.10
CA HIS A 159 2.51 -3.68 2.18
C HIS A 159 1.40 -4.54 1.58
N PHE A 160 1.56 -5.87 1.60
CA PHE A 160 0.55 -6.79 1.08
C PHE A 160 -0.50 -7.08 2.15
N LYS A 161 -1.76 -6.76 1.88
CA LYS A 161 -2.90 -6.87 2.82
C LYS A 161 -4.23 -6.84 2.08
N GLY A 162 -5.33 -6.91 2.83
CA GLY A 162 -6.67 -6.73 2.28
C GLY A 162 -6.97 -5.30 1.81
N HIS A 163 -8.07 -5.15 1.07
CA HIS A 163 -8.57 -3.86 0.59
C HIS A 163 -10.09 -3.90 0.36
N PRO A 164 -10.87 -2.91 0.81
CA PRO A 164 -12.33 -2.95 0.75
C PRO A 164 -12.94 -3.02 -0.66
N ILE A 165 -12.30 -2.42 -1.66
CA ILE A 165 -12.80 -2.37 -3.05
C ILE A 165 -11.97 -3.27 -3.97
N ALA A 166 -10.64 -3.22 -3.84
CA ALA A 166 -9.72 -3.97 -4.68
C ALA A 166 -9.45 -5.40 -4.18
N THR A 167 -10.04 -5.79 -3.07
CA THR A 167 -9.92 -7.05 -2.34
C THR A 167 -8.53 -7.28 -1.75
N ILE A 168 -7.46 -7.10 -2.51
CA ILE A 168 -6.08 -7.08 -2.04
C ILE A 168 -5.38 -5.77 -2.42
N GLY A 169 -4.46 -5.35 -1.56
CA GLY A 169 -3.52 -4.25 -1.81
C GLY A 169 -2.14 -4.82 -2.02
N GLY A 170 -1.85 -5.31 -3.23
CA GLY A 170 -0.56 -5.81 -3.67
C GLY A 170 0.20 -4.83 -4.56
N SER A 171 1.21 -5.33 -5.27
CA SER A 171 2.02 -4.59 -6.25
C SER A 171 1.16 -4.01 -7.38
N ILE A 172 0.20 -4.78 -7.93
CA ILE A 172 -0.70 -4.32 -8.99
C ILE A 172 -1.44 -3.07 -8.52
N LYS A 173 -2.06 -3.10 -7.33
CA LYS A 173 -2.73 -1.93 -6.78
C LYS A 173 -1.76 -0.79 -6.47
N ASN A 174 -0.58 -1.09 -5.94
CA ASN A 174 0.40 -0.06 -5.57
C ASN A 174 0.87 0.75 -6.78
N ILE A 175 1.12 0.11 -7.93
CA ILE A 175 1.45 0.84 -9.16
C ILE A 175 0.20 1.37 -9.87
N GLY A 176 -0.89 0.60 -9.94
CA GLY A 176 -2.11 0.98 -10.67
C GLY A 176 -2.82 2.19 -10.06
N VAL A 177 -2.97 2.24 -8.74
CA VAL A 177 -3.58 3.38 -8.05
C VAL A 177 -2.52 4.38 -7.61
N GLY A 178 -1.41 3.88 -7.05
CA GLY A 178 -0.42 4.72 -6.39
C GLY A 178 0.55 5.44 -7.32
N CYS A 179 0.69 5.03 -8.58
CA CYS A 179 1.45 5.78 -9.60
C CYS A 179 0.55 6.65 -10.49
N ALA A 180 -0.77 6.48 -10.43
CA ALA A 180 -1.72 7.33 -11.12
C ALA A 180 -1.84 8.68 -10.42
N SER A 181 -1.94 9.77 -11.21
CA SER A 181 -2.31 11.09 -10.69
C SER A 181 -3.75 11.09 -10.15
N LYS A 182 -4.19 12.18 -9.56
CA LYS A 182 -5.58 12.35 -9.16
C LYS A 182 -6.54 12.19 -10.34
N ARG A 183 -6.18 12.71 -11.51
CA ARG A 183 -6.94 12.52 -12.77
C ARG A 183 -7.02 11.05 -13.14
N GLY A 184 -5.90 10.33 -13.10
CA GLY A 184 -5.85 8.90 -13.35
C GLY A 184 -6.66 8.09 -12.33
N LYS A 185 -6.70 8.54 -11.06
CA LYS A 185 -7.55 7.92 -10.04
C LYS A 185 -9.05 8.11 -10.33
N TYR A 186 -9.46 9.28 -10.82
CA TYR A 186 -10.85 9.47 -11.28
C TYR A 186 -11.19 8.56 -12.45
N ASN A 187 -10.24 8.39 -13.40
CA ASN A 187 -10.44 7.50 -14.55
C ASN A 187 -10.63 6.05 -14.12
N LEU A 188 -9.74 5.50 -13.29
CA LEU A 188 -9.87 4.10 -12.82
C LEU A 188 -11.08 3.86 -11.91
N HIS A 189 -11.63 4.90 -11.29
CA HIS A 189 -12.91 4.85 -10.59
C HIS A 189 -14.11 5.09 -11.51
N LEU A 190 -13.92 4.93 -12.81
CA LEU A 190 -14.95 4.92 -13.84
C LEU A 190 -15.71 6.25 -13.98
N GLY A 191 -15.09 7.36 -13.61
CA GLY A 191 -15.67 8.70 -13.80
C GLY A 191 -16.04 8.93 -15.26
N GLY A 192 -17.33 9.24 -15.53
CA GLY A 192 -17.84 9.42 -16.90
C GLY A 192 -18.08 8.13 -17.69
N HIS A 193 -17.84 6.93 -17.15
CA HIS A 193 -18.09 5.68 -17.85
C HIS A 193 -19.59 5.51 -18.16
N PRO A 194 -19.99 5.20 -19.43
CA PRO A 194 -21.40 5.27 -19.86
C PRO A 194 -22.34 4.26 -19.17
N ILE A 195 -21.81 3.17 -18.65
CA ILE A 195 -22.59 2.10 -18.00
C ILE A 195 -22.26 2.01 -16.52
N TYR A 196 -20.96 1.86 -16.18
CA TYR A 196 -20.52 1.55 -14.82
C TYR A 196 -20.12 2.79 -14.01
N GLY A 197 -20.11 3.98 -14.61
CA GLY A 197 -19.79 5.22 -13.90
C GLY A 197 -20.77 5.52 -12.77
N ILE A 198 -20.29 6.18 -11.72
CA ILE A 198 -21.10 6.57 -10.55
C ILE A 198 -22.33 7.41 -10.95
N GLN A 199 -22.22 8.22 -12.01
CA GLN A 199 -23.33 8.99 -12.56
C GLN A 199 -24.50 8.12 -13.06
N ASN A 200 -24.31 6.82 -13.23
CA ASN A 200 -25.34 5.86 -13.59
C ASN A 200 -25.98 5.16 -12.38
N SER A 201 -25.70 5.61 -11.18
CA SER A 201 -26.29 5.09 -9.95
C SER A 201 -27.83 5.14 -10.02
N LYS A 202 -28.48 4.12 -9.45
CA LYS A 202 -29.92 4.17 -9.21
C LYS A 202 -30.21 5.19 -8.13
N PHE A 203 -31.09 6.15 -8.42
CA PHE A 203 -31.43 7.26 -7.53
C PHE A 203 -32.78 7.04 -6.86
N LYS A 204 -32.83 7.09 -5.53
CA LYS A 204 -34.01 6.82 -4.68
C LYS A 204 -34.26 8.01 -3.74
N PRO A 205 -34.70 9.18 -4.24
CA PRO A 205 -34.80 10.40 -3.45
C PRO A 205 -35.73 10.26 -2.25
N LYS A 206 -36.78 9.44 -2.31
CA LYS A 206 -37.72 9.16 -1.20
C LYS A 206 -37.07 8.59 0.06
N ARG A 207 -35.82 8.08 -0.03
CA ARG A 207 -35.04 7.61 1.12
C ARG A 207 -34.31 8.73 1.87
N CYS A 208 -34.18 9.88 1.26
CA CYS A 208 -33.59 11.05 1.91
C CYS A 208 -34.54 11.65 2.97
N LYS A 209 -34.00 12.02 4.12
CA LYS A 209 -34.72 12.67 5.20
C LYS A 209 -34.75 14.21 5.05
N GLY A 210 -34.25 14.71 3.92
CA GLY A 210 -34.15 16.14 3.65
C GLY A 210 -33.28 16.88 4.68
N LEU A 211 -33.61 18.10 4.98
CA LEU A 211 -32.92 18.94 5.97
C LEU A 211 -32.94 18.39 7.41
N LYS A 212 -33.77 17.39 7.71
CA LYS A 212 -33.76 16.66 8.99
C LYS A 212 -32.60 15.67 9.14
N CYS A 213 -31.89 15.42 8.05
CA CYS A 213 -30.69 14.53 8.09
C CYS A 213 -29.49 15.29 8.66
N LYS A 214 -28.80 14.69 9.63
CA LYS A 214 -27.58 15.28 10.21
C LYS A 214 -26.46 15.54 9.19
N TYR A 215 -26.53 14.93 8.01
CA TYR A 215 -25.57 15.09 6.91
C TYR A 215 -26.09 15.98 5.76
N ALA A 216 -27.19 16.71 5.95
CA ALA A 216 -27.80 17.50 4.89
C ALA A 216 -26.86 18.59 4.34
N GLU A 217 -26.20 19.32 5.24
CA GLU A 217 -25.20 20.33 4.88
C GLU A 217 -24.03 19.76 4.12
N ASP A 218 -23.49 18.64 4.60
CA ASP A 218 -22.40 17.95 3.92
C ASP A 218 -22.80 17.50 2.51
N CYS A 219 -24.01 16.98 2.32
CA CYS A 219 -24.51 16.60 1.00
C CYS A 219 -24.57 17.79 0.04
N ASN A 220 -25.01 18.97 0.51
CA ASN A 220 -25.06 20.21 -0.26
C ASN A 220 -23.65 20.67 -0.67
N ASN A 221 -22.68 20.56 0.24
CA ASN A 221 -21.32 21.07 0.05
C ASN A 221 -20.37 20.05 -0.64
N THR A 222 -20.79 18.79 -0.78
CA THR A 222 -19.94 17.71 -1.32
C THR A 222 -19.67 17.85 -2.83
N CYS A 223 -20.64 18.36 -3.60
CA CYS A 223 -20.53 18.42 -5.05
C CYS A 223 -20.05 19.79 -5.54
N PRO A 224 -18.82 19.90 -6.11
CA PRO A 224 -18.30 21.17 -6.59
C PRO A 224 -19.07 21.71 -7.81
N GLU A 225 -19.76 20.84 -8.55
CA GLU A 225 -20.59 21.21 -9.71
C GLU A 225 -22.04 21.61 -9.31
N GLY A 226 -22.37 21.54 -8.02
CA GLY A 226 -23.74 21.80 -7.54
C GLY A 226 -24.79 20.84 -8.11
N ALA A 227 -24.39 19.63 -8.48
CA ALA A 227 -25.27 18.60 -9.02
C ALA A 227 -26.17 17.96 -7.95
N ILE A 228 -25.87 18.13 -6.67
CA ILE A 228 -26.64 17.58 -5.55
C ILE A 228 -27.15 18.72 -4.68
N ARG A 229 -28.45 18.70 -4.36
CA ARG A 229 -29.08 19.67 -3.47
C ARG A 229 -30.12 18.99 -2.58
N VAL A 230 -29.95 19.14 -1.26
CA VAL A 230 -30.95 18.69 -0.26
C VAL A 230 -32.08 19.71 -0.17
N THR A 231 -33.30 19.21 -0.18
CA THR A 231 -34.54 20.01 0.04
C THR A 231 -35.08 19.73 1.44
N GLU A 232 -36.21 20.34 1.81
CA GLU A 232 -36.82 20.20 3.13
C GLU A 232 -37.04 18.72 3.53
N ASP A 233 -37.51 17.89 2.59
CA ASP A 233 -37.93 16.50 2.82
C ASP A 233 -37.26 15.47 1.89
N SER A 234 -36.37 15.91 0.98
CA SER A 234 -35.77 15.05 -0.05
C SER A 234 -34.40 15.56 -0.51
N ILE A 235 -33.93 15.05 -1.64
CA ILE A 235 -32.69 15.41 -2.32
C ILE A 235 -32.92 15.45 -3.83
N ILE A 236 -32.34 16.43 -4.49
CA ILE A 236 -32.32 16.55 -5.95
C ILE A 236 -30.94 16.20 -6.46
N TRP A 237 -30.91 15.49 -7.55
CA TRP A 237 -29.69 15.17 -8.30
C TRP A 237 -29.85 15.56 -9.77
N ASP A 238 -29.06 16.56 -10.17
CA ASP A 238 -28.96 17.03 -11.54
C ASP A 238 -27.90 16.21 -12.26
N LYS A 239 -28.34 15.25 -13.08
CA LYS A 239 -27.46 14.33 -13.79
C LYS A 239 -26.63 15.02 -14.87
N ASP A 240 -27.12 16.10 -15.46
CA ASP A 240 -26.42 16.81 -16.55
C ASP A 240 -25.20 17.58 -16.02
N LYS A 241 -25.26 18.01 -14.74
CA LYS A 241 -24.12 18.60 -14.05
C LYS A 241 -23.16 17.57 -13.47
N CYS A 242 -23.59 16.33 -13.25
CA CYS A 242 -22.81 15.31 -12.58
C CYS A 242 -21.65 14.80 -13.45
N LYS A 243 -20.41 15.05 -13.04
CA LYS A 243 -19.19 14.57 -13.73
C LYS A 243 -18.83 13.11 -13.42
N GLY A 244 -19.59 12.42 -12.58
CA GLY A 244 -19.30 11.04 -12.18
C GLY A 244 -18.06 10.89 -11.30
N CYS A 245 -17.74 11.91 -10.50
CA CYS A 245 -16.68 11.84 -9.50
C CYS A 245 -17.13 11.01 -8.27
N THR A 246 -16.19 10.70 -7.38
CA THR A 246 -16.46 9.85 -6.19
C THR A 246 -17.06 10.60 -5.01
N CYS A 247 -17.37 11.89 -5.16
CA CYS A 247 -17.73 12.81 -4.08
C CYS A 247 -18.90 12.38 -3.18
N HIS A 248 -19.85 11.59 -3.69
CA HIS A 248 -21.01 11.13 -2.91
C HIS A 248 -21.01 9.60 -2.67
N LEU A 249 -19.97 8.90 -3.10
CA LEU A 249 -19.92 7.44 -3.06
C LEU A 249 -20.17 6.88 -1.65
N LEU A 250 -19.42 7.33 -0.66
CA LEU A 250 -19.50 6.80 0.71
C LEU A 250 -20.74 7.29 1.47
N LYS A 251 -21.16 8.56 1.27
CA LYS A 251 -22.38 9.07 1.88
C LYS A 251 -23.62 8.36 1.34
N SER A 252 -23.62 8.03 0.05
CA SER A 252 -24.72 7.30 -0.59
C SER A 252 -24.81 5.84 -0.15
N LEU A 253 -23.70 5.19 0.14
CA LEU A 253 -23.69 3.83 0.70
C LEU A 253 -24.35 3.79 2.08
N ALA A 254 -24.12 4.80 2.93
CA ALA A 254 -24.69 4.87 4.27
C ALA A 254 -26.23 5.08 4.30
N CYS A 255 -26.79 5.88 3.36
CA CYS A 255 -28.22 6.20 3.34
C CYS A 255 -29.02 5.47 2.24
N SER A 256 -28.35 4.77 1.33
CA SER A 256 -28.96 4.03 0.20
C SER A 256 -29.83 4.89 -0.73
N VAL A 257 -29.64 6.20 -0.76
CA VAL A 257 -30.29 7.13 -1.72
C VAL A 257 -29.75 6.87 -3.13
N PHE A 258 -28.45 6.63 -3.24
CA PHE A 258 -27.80 6.20 -4.45
C PHE A 258 -27.39 4.72 -4.29
N THR A 259 -27.61 3.93 -5.33
CA THR A 259 -27.10 2.57 -5.42
C THR A 259 -26.24 2.51 -6.66
N LEU A 260 -24.98 2.16 -6.49
CA LEU A 260 -24.02 2.04 -7.60
C LEU A 260 -24.51 1.11 -8.71
N PRO A 261 -24.05 1.31 -9.94
CA PRO A 261 -24.29 0.35 -11.01
C PRO A 261 -23.83 -1.06 -10.63
N GLU A 262 -24.56 -2.06 -11.08
CA GLU A 262 -24.13 -3.46 -10.94
C GLU A 262 -22.79 -3.68 -11.64
N GLY A 263 -21.87 -4.38 -10.99
CA GLY A 263 -20.53 -4.63 -11.51
C GLY A 263 -19.53 -3.45 -11.32
N TYR A 264 -19.93 -2.34 -10.69
CA TYR A 264 -19.04 -1.17 -10.50
C TYR A 264 -17.71 -1.54 -9.83
N PHE A 265 -17.74 -2.37 -8.80
CA PHE A 265 -16.53 -2.72 -8.05
C PHE A 265 -15.65 -3.72 -8.79
N GLU A 266 -16.24 -4.69 -9.46
CA GLU A 266 -15.53 -5.65 -10.32
C GLU A 266 -14.83 -4.94 -11.47
N VAL A 267 -15.53 -4.01 -12.14
CA VAL A 267 -14.98 -3.22 -13.24
C VAL A 267 -13.89 -2.25 -12.73
N THR A 268 -14.07 -1.64 -11.57
CA THR A 268 -13.02 -0.81 -10.92
C THR A 268 -11.79 -1.67 -10.58
N SER A 269 -11.99 -2.87 -10.05
CA SER A 269 -10.88 -3.79 -9.75
C SER A 269 -10.12 -4.21 -11.02
N ALA A 270 -10.82 -4.41 -12.14
CA ALA A 270 -10.21 -4.66 -13.45
C ALA A 270 -9.45 -3.43 -13.97
N ALA A 271 -10.01 -2.23 -13.85
CA ALA A 271 -9.39 -0.97 -14.27
C ALA A 271 -8.09 -0.66 -13.50
N ILE A 272 -7.92 -1.19 -12.28
CA ILE A 272 -6.64 -1.09 -11.54
C ILE A 272 -5.53 -1.84 -12.29
N ALA A 273 -5.80 -3.01 -12.89
CA ALA A 273 -4.82 -3.74 -13.68
C ALA A 273 -4.45 -2.98 -14.98
N ASP A 274 -5.43 -2.35 -15.64
CA ASP A 274 -5.16 -1.48 -16.79
C ASP A 274 -4.25 -0.32 -16.42
N SER A 275 -4.53 0.35 -15.30
CA SER A 275 -3.72 1.46 -14.80
C SER A 275 -2.29 1.00 -14.47
N ALA A 276 -2.12 -0.19 -13.92
CA ALA A 276 -0.82 -0.80 -13.68
C ALA A 276 -0.08 -1.09 -15.01
N LEU A 277 -0.80 -1.56 -16.03
CA LEU A 277 -0.21 -1.77 -17.36
C LEU A 277 0.27 -0.46 -17.99
N ALA A 278 -0.50 0.62 -17.88
CA ALA A 278 -0.09 1.94 -18.35
C ALA A 278 1.23 2.42 -17.71
N PHE A 279 1.38 2.22 -16.40
CA PHE A 279 2.62 2.51 -15.69
C PHE A 279 3.78 1.64 -16.22
N MET A 280 3.60 0.33 -16.33
CA MET A 280 4.63 -0.59 -16.82
C MET A 280 5.02 -0.33 -18.27
N LYS A 281 4.06 0.09 -19.11
CA LYS A 281 4.28 0.49 -20.51
C LYS A 281 5.13 1.76 -20.59
N LEU A 282 4.88 2.73 -19.71
CA LEU A 282 5.64 3.97 -19.65
C LEU A 282 7.09 3.74 -19.20
N LYS A 283 7.28 2.92 -18.16
CA LYS A 283 8.61 2.73 -17.54
C LYS A 283 9.48 1.68 -18.23
N GLY A 284 8.87 0.63 -18.78
CA GLY A 284 9.60 -0.56 -19.21
C GLY A 284 9.86 -1.53 -18.06
N ARG A 285 9.77 -2.84 -18.35
CA ARG A 285 9.91 -3.91 -17.34
C ARG A 285 11.30 -3.98 -16.71
N ASP A 286 12.33 -3.64 -17.47
CA ASP A 286 13.73 -3.60 -17.04
C ASP A 286 14.03 -2.48 -16.03
N LYS A 287 13.15 -1.50 -15.90
CA LYS A 287 13.29 -0.33 -15.03
C LYS A 287 12.48 -0.41 -13.73
N VAL A 288 11.77 -1.52 -13.50
CA VAL A 288 10.88 -1.65 -12.33
C VAL A 288 11.19 -2.92 -11.55
N GLY A 289 11.29 -2.78 -10.23
CA GLY A 289 11.44 -3.89 -9.30
C GLY A 289 10.41 -3.83 -8.17
N PHE A 290 9.99 -4.99 -7.66
CA PHE A 290 8.94 -5.12 -6.66
C PHE A 290 9.43 -5.85 -5.42
N ILE A 291 9.10 -5.32 -4.24
CA ILE A 291 9.26 -5.99 -2.94
C ILE A 291 7.92 -5.91 -2.20
N ASN A 292 7.30 -7.06 -1.93
CA ASN A 292 6.09 -7.15 -1.13
C ASN A 292 6.42 -7.63 0.28
N TYR A 293 6.00 -6.87 1.27
CA TYR A 293 6.02 -7.24 2.67
C TYR A 293 4.64 -7.75 3.07
N ALA A 294 4.49 -9.07 3.19
CA ALA A 294 3.27 -9.71 3.70
C ALA A 294 3.42 -9.89 5.22
N ILE A 295 3.28 -8.79 5.93
CA ILE A 295 3.38 -8.63 7.38
C ILE A 295 2.27 -7.69 7.86
N ASP A 296 1.86 -7.75 9.12
CA ASP A 296 0.76 -6.94 9.64
C ASP A 296 -0.47 -7.00 8.70
N ILE A 297 -0.82 -8.19 8.23
CA ILE A 297 -1.80 -8.39 7.15
C ILE A 297 -3.20 -8.11 7.68
N THR A 298 -3.60 -6.85 7.62
CA THR A 298 -4.93 -6.39 8.04
C THR A 298 -5.97 -6.67 6.95
N PRO A 299 -7.26 -6.79 7.30
CA PRO A 299 -8.32 -6.98 6.32
C PRO A 299 -8.50 -5.76 5.41
N TRP A 300 -8.09 -4.57 5.86
CA TRP A 300 -8.26 -3.31 5.15
C TRP A 300 -6.95 -2.56 4.96
N CYS A 301 -6.94 -1.62 4.03
CA CYS A 301 -5.70 -1.02 3.56
C CYS A 301 -5.26 0.21 4.35
N ASP A 302 -3.98 0.54 4.21
CA ASP A 302 -3.31 1.70 4.81
C ASP A 302 -3.88 3.06 4.35
N CYS A 303 -4.78 3.05 3.38
CA CYS A 303 -5.46 4.24 2.88
C CYS A 303 -6.69 4.66 3.71
N LEU A 304 -7.05 3.88 4.73
CA LEU A 304 -8.09 4.23 5.70
C LEU A 304 -7.46 4.88 6.94
N PRO A 305 -8.18 5.81 7.62
CA PRO A 305 -7.67 6.48 8.82
C PRO A 305 -7.78 5.63 10.09
N PHE A 306 -7.69 4.34 9.96
CA PHE A 306 -7.66 3.34 11.03
C PHE A 306 -7.11 2.03 10.48
N SER A 307 -6.63 1.17 11.35
CA SER A 307 -6.31 -0.22 11.03
C SER A 307 -7.02 -1.15 12.01
N ASP A 308 -7.50 -2.26 11.49
CA ASP A 308 -7.97 -3.37 12.29
C ASP A 308 -6.78 -4.25 12.72
N ALA A 309 -7.02 -5.22 13.58
CA ALA A 309 -6.05 -6.25 13.91
C ALA A 309 -5.63 -7.03 12.66
N ALA A 310 -4.35 -7.44 12.61
CA ALA A 310 -3.88 -8.32 11.56
C ALA A 310 -4.70 -9.62 11.56
N THR A 311 -5.25 -9.97 10.41
CA THR A 311 -6.12 -11.15 10.27
C THR A 311 -5.34 -12.42 9.98
N LEU A 312 -4.09 -12.29 9.52
CA LEU A 312 -3.16 -13.39 9.23
C LEU A 312 -1.84 -13.17 9.96
N PRO A 313 -1.12 -14.24 10.31
CA PRO A 313 0.26 -14.11 10.80
C PRO A 313 1.16 -13.52 9.72
N ASP A 314 2.26 -12.90 10.15
CA ASP A 314 3.30 -12.43 9.23
C ASP A 314 3.82 -13.61 8.40
N ILE A 315 3.77 -13.47 7.08
CA ILE A 315 4.22 -14.48 6.12
C ILE A 315 5.71 -14.30 5.80
N GLY A 316 6.08 -13.08 5.37
CA GLY A 316 7.46 -12.77 5.00
C GLY A 316 7.60 -11.66 3.97
N VAL A 317 8.74 -11.69 3.29
CA VAL A 317 9.10 -10.74 2.24
C VAL A 317 9.26 -11.47 0.92
N PHE A 318 8.74 -10.87 -0.14
CA PHE A 318 8.81 -11.37 -1.50
C PHE A 318 9.49 -10.32 -2.40
N ALA A 319 10.22 -10.75 -3.44
CA ALA A 319 10.75 -9.86 -4.47
C ALA A 319 10.65 -10.48 -5.86
N SER A 320 10.33 -9.67 -6.86
CA SER A 320 10.22 -10.09 -8.26
C SER A 320 10.32 -8.89 -9.21
N ARG A 321 10.42 -9.16 -10.52
CA ARG A 321 10.31 -8.20 -11.61
C ARG A 321 8.90 -8.17 -12.23
N ASP A 322 8.01 -9.06 -11.80
CA ASP A 322 6.65 -9.20 -12.32
C ASP A 322 5.61 -8.92 -11.22
N PRO A 323 4.75 -7.89 -11.38
CA PRO A 323 3.77 -7.50 -10.35
C PRO A 323 2.64 -8.51 -10.17
N VAL A 324 2.30 -9.30 -11.21
CA VAL A 324 1.25 -10.30 -11.14
C VAL A 324 1.76 -11.55 -10.42
N ALA A 325 2.97 -12.01 -10.77
CA ALA A 325 3.60 -13.17 -10.16
C ALA A 325 3.84 -12.98 -8.64
N ILE A 326 4.33 -11.81 -8.25
CA ILE A 326 4.60 -11.53 -6.83
C ILE A 326 3.30 -11.43 -6.01
N ASP A 327 2.24 -10.82 -6.56
CA ASP A 327 0.95 -10.74 -5.88
C ASP A 327 0.27 -12.10 -5.79
N GLN A 328 0.37 -12.94 -6.83
CA GLN A 328 -0.10 -14.32 -6.81
C GLN A 328 0.62 -15.13 -5.73
N ALA A 329 1.95 -15.04 -5.65
CA ALA A 329 2.73 -15.75 -4.65
C ALA A 329 2.38 -15.33 -3.21
N CYS A 330 2.14 -14.02 -2.98
CA CYS A 330 1.67 -13.52 -1.70
C CYS A 330 0.28 -14.07 -1.35
N LEU A 331 -0.65 -14.06 -2.29
CA LEU A 331 -2.01 -14.58 -2.11
C LEU A 331 -2.01 -16.08 -1.77
N ASP A 332 -1.23 -16.86 -2.50
CA ASP A 332 -1.10 -18.31 -2.26
C ASP A 332 -0.56 -18.59 -0.85
N LYS A 333 0.50 -17.87 -0.43
CA LYS A 333 1.05 -18.00 0.92
C LYS A 333 0.10 -17.54 2.01
N CYS A 334 -0.69 -16.51 1.79
CA CYS A 334 -1.76 -16.10 2.71
C CYS A 334 -2.88 -17.15 2.79
N THR A 335 -3.17 -17.83 1.70
CA THR A 335 -4.17 -18.91 1.65
C THR A 335 -3.71 -20.15 2.42
N GLU A 336 -2.41 -20.50 2.37
CA GLU A 336 -1.84 -21.67 3.06
C GLU A 336 -1.95 -21.62 4.59
N VAL A 337 -1.97 -20.45 5.21
CA VAL A 337 -1.94 -20.29 6.67
C VAL A 337 -3.34 -20.14 7.27
N ALA A 338 -3.49 -20.52 8.55
CA ALA A 338 -4.70 -20.23 9.30
C ALA A 338 -4.76 -18.75 9.71
N GLY A 339 -5.96 -18.21 9.82
CA GLY A 339 -6.24 -16.89 10.38
C GLY A 339 -5.95 -16.81 11.88
N ILE A 340 -5.69 -15.59 12.35
CA ILE A 340 -5.50 -15.32 13.78
C ILE A 340 -6.87 -15.34 14.48
N PRO A 341 -7.03 -16.03 15.62
CA PRO A 341 -8.26 -16.04 16.40
C PRO A 341 -8.73 -14.62 16.78
N ASN A 342 -10.03 -14.41 16.85
CA ASN A 342 -10.68 -13.13 17.18
C ASN A 342 -10.34 -12.01 16.16
N THR A 343 -10.24 -12.37 14.88
CA THR A 343 -10.04 -11.42 13.78
C THR A 343 -11.05 -11.63 12.67
N GLN A 344 -11.15 -10.67 11.79
CA GLN A 344 -12.20 -10.60 10.77
C GLN A 344 -12.31 -11.87 9.90
N CYS A 345 -11.22 -12.51 9.50
CA CYS A 345 -11.30 -13.74 8.69
C CYS A 345 -11.94 -14.90 9.45
N VAL A 346 -11.75 -15.00 10.77
CA VAL A 346 -12.38 -16.02 11.64
C VAL A 346 -13.85 -15.68 11.85
N ASP A 347 -14.17 -14.41 12.11
CA ASP A 347 -15.55 -13.94 12.30
C ASP A 347 -16.43 -14.19 11.04
N TYR A 348 -15.85 -14.09 9.86
CA TYR A 348 -16.52 -14.38 8.58
C TYR A 348 -16.42 -15.85 8.12
N GLY A 349 -15.88 -16.74 8.96
CA GLY A 349 -15.85 -18.18 8.69
C GLY A 349 -14.84 -18.63 7.62
N VAL A 350 -13.84 -17.83 7.32
CA VAL A 350 -12.78 -18.14 6.33
C VAL A 350 -11.38 -18.26 6.95
N GLY A 351 -11.32 -18.49 8.27
CA GLY A 351 -10.06 -18.53 9.03
C GLY A 351 -9.24 -19.81 8.88
N ASP A 352 -9.73 -20.86 8.23
CA ASP A 352 -8.99 -22.12 8.11
C ASP A 352 -7.80 -22.04 7.15
N ALA A 353 -6.77 -22.86 7.40
CA ALA A 353 -5.65 -23.03 6.50
C ALA A 353 -6.14 -23.64 5.17
N GLY A 354 -5.60 -23.15 4.03
CA GLY A 354 -6.02 -23.57 2.70
C GLY A 354 -7.27 -22.87 2.16
N VAL A 355 -7.93 -22.02 2.95
CA VAL A 355 -9.09 -21.23 2.53
C VAL A 355 -8.63 -19.83 2.10
N GLU A 356 -9.14 -19.30 0.98
CA GLU A 356 -8.92 -17.92 0.54
C GLU A 356 -9.75 -16.97 1.44
N LYS A 357 -9.09 -15.94 1.99
CA LYS A 357 -9.68 -15.10 3.03
C LYS A 357 -10.19 -13.74 2.53
N PHE A 358 -9.52 -13.17 1.53
CA PHE A 358 -9.70 -11.76 1.19
C PHE A 358 -11.03 -11.46 0.50
N THR A 359 -11.53 -12.35 -0.36
CA THR A 359 -12.84 -12.18 -1.01
C THR A 359 -13.96 -11.96 0.01
N THR A 360 -13.95 -12.73 1.09
CA THR A 360 -14.99 -12.68 2.13
C THR A 360 -14.65 -11.70 3.24
N ALA A 361 -13.42 -11.73 3.75
CA ALA A 361 -13.06 -10.96 4.94
C ALA A 361 -12.57 -9.53 4.63
N SER A 362 -12.07 -9.24 3.43
CA SER A 362 -11.53 -7.90 3.13
C SER A 362 -12.43 -7.09 2.22
N SER A 363 -13.12 -7.72 1.28
CA SER A 363 -14.00 -7.01 0.35
C SER A 363 -15.34 -6.66 1.01
N LEU A 364 -15.70 -5.37 1.01
CA LEU A 364 -17.01 -4.90 1.48
C LEU A 364 -18.18 -5.42 0.63
N PHE A 365 -17.90 -5.94 -0.57
CA PHE A 365 -18.90 -6.29 -1.59
C PHE A 365 -18.73 -7.71 -2.14
N GLY A 366 -17.90 -8.54 -1.53
CA GLY A 366 -17.62 -9.91 -1.97
C GLY A 366 -16.91 -10.01 -3.33
N ILE A 367 -16.08 -9.02 -3.66
CA ILE A 367 -15.37 -8.95 -4.94
C ILE A 367 -14.31 -10.04 -5.01
N ASN A 368 -14.29 -10.81 -6.07
CA ASN A 368 -13.35 -11.92 -6.25
C ASN A 368 -11.90 -11.40 -6.29
N VAL A 369 -11.07 -11.92 -5.39
CA VAL A 369 -9.65 -11.56 -5.26
C VAL A 369 -8.85 -11.76 -6.54
N ASN A 370 -9.25 -12.66 -7.42
CA ASN A 370 -8.54 -12.98 -8.65
C ASN A 370 -8.72 -11.96 -9.78
N ILE A 371 -9.63 -10.97 -9.67
CA ILE A 371 -9.92 -10.06 -10.79
C ILE A 371 -8.65 -9.32 -11.24
N GLN A 372 -7.91 -8.67 -10.35
CA GLN A 372 -6.69 -7.93 -10.70
C GLN A 372 -5.63 -8.85 -11.34
N LEU A 373 -5.46 -10.05 -10.78
CA LEU A 373 -4.47 -11.03 -11.25
C LEU A 373 -4.84 -11.57 -12.63
N SER A 374 -6.09 -11.97 -12.82
CA SER A 374 -6.57 -12.56 -14.08
C SER A 374 -6.64 -11.53 -15.21
N VAL A 375 -7.09 -10.32 -14.92
CA VAL A 375 -7.08 -9.22 -15.89
C VAL A 375 -5.64 -8.84 -16.21
N GLY A 376 -4.79 -8.70 -15.19
CA GLY A 376 -3.35 -8.39 -15.38
C GLY A 376 -2.66 -9.40 -16.29
N GLU A 377 -2.88 -10.68 -16.09
CA GLU A 377 -2.33 -11.73 -16.97
C GLU A 377 -2.91 -11.63 -18.39
N ARG A 378 -4.22 -11.43 -18.53
CA ARG A 378 -4.91 -11.34 -19.82
C ARG A 378 -4.43 -10.18 -20.69
N ILE A 379 -4.15 -9.01 -20.09
CA ILE A 379 -3.70 -7.81 -20.82
C ILE A 379 -2.17 -7.74 -20.97
N GLY A 380 -1.44 -8.77 -20.51
CA GLY A 380 0.01 -8.82 -20.62
C GLY A 380 0.78 -7.98 -19.60
N LEU A 381 0.17 -7.60 -18.48
CA LEU A 381 0.84 -6.92 -17.36
C LEU A 381 1.90 -7.82 -16.72
N GLY A 382 1.65 -9.12 -16.62
CA GLY A 382 2.52 -10.12 -16.04
C GLY A 382 1.94 -11.53 -16.18
N THR A 383 2.43 -12.49 -15.41
CA THR A 383 1.91 -13.86 -15.39
C THR A 383 1.62 -14.34 -13.98
N ARG A 384 0.57 -15.15 -13.84
CA ARG A 384 0.24 -15.83 -12.57
C ARG A 384 1.11 -17.06 -12.31
N LYS A 385 1.85 -17.52 -13.34
CA LYS A 385 2.76 -18.66 -13.22
C LYS A 385 4.10 -18.19 -12.66
N TYR A 386 4.50 -18.75 -11.53
CA TYR A 386 5.76 -18.38 -10.89
C TYR A 386 6.50 -19.60 -10.34
N GLU A 387 7.82 -19.45 -10.21
CA GLU A 387 8.70 -20.31 -9.45
C GLU A 387 9.04 -19.61 -8.13
N LEU A 388 8.64 -20.20 -6.99
CA LEU A 388 8.97 -19.66 -5.66
C LEU A 388 10.37 -20.10 -5.24
N ILE A 389 11.31 -19.17 -5.26
CA ILE A 389 12.69 -19.41 -4.82
C ILE A 389 12.81 -19.00 -3.36
N LYS A 390 12.86 -20.00 -2.47
CA LYS A 390 13.16 -19.77 -1.06
C LYS A 390 14.61 -19.37 -0.89
N VAL A 391 14.84 -18.21 -0.27
CA VAL A 391 16.17 -17.68 0.01
C VAL A 391 16.47 -17.90 1.48
N GLU A 392 17.58 -18.59 1.75
CA GLU A 392 18.07 -18.75 3.11
C GLU A 392 18.71 -17.45 3.61
N PRO A 393 18.54 -17.14 4.91
CA PRO A 393 19.10 -15.93 5.48
C PRO A 393 20.64 -15.90 5.32
N GLY A 394 21.12 -14.87 4.65
CA GLY A 394 22.52 -14.49 4.59
C GLY A 394 22.67 -13.04 5.02
N ALA A 395 23.88 -12.60 5.30
CA ALA A 395 24.12 -11.18 5.49
C ALA A 395 24.04 -10.49 4.10
N PRO A 396 23.14 -9.52 3.88
CA PRO A 396 23.18 -8.70 2.67
C PRO A 396 24.57 -8.06 2.56
N SER A 397 25.05 -7.82 1.33
CA SER A 397 26.27 -7.06 1.16
C SER A 397 26.10 -5.71 1.86
N ASN A 398 27.12 -5.29 2.62
CA ASN A 398 27.14 -4.02 3.35
C ASN A 398 25.94 -3.73 4.30
N PHE A 399 24.98 -4.66 4.46
CA PHE A 399 23.97 -4.52 5.51
C PHE A 399 24.62 -4.77 6.87
N ARG A 400 25.31 -3.75 7.37
CA ARG A 400 25.91 -3.77 8.70
C ARG A 400 25.24 -2.72 9.55
N PRO A 401 24.49 -3.11 10.59
CA PRO A 401 24.11 -2.15 11.60
C PRO A 401 25.38 -1.46 12.09
N ARG A 402 25.33 -0.16 12.30
CA ARG A 402 26.47 0.65 12.70
C ARG A 402 27.13 0.05 13.95
N LYS A 403 28.14 -0.81 13.74
CA LYS A 403 28.95 -1.35 14.84
C LYS A 403 29.86 -0.24 15.34
N MET A 404 29.71 0.11 16.59
CA MET A 404 30.71 0.92 17.24
C MET A 404 31.90 0.00 17.58
N PRO A 405 33.13 0.32 17.15
CA PRO A 405 34.30 -0.44 17.58
C PRO A 405 34.32 -0.53 19.10
N LEU A 406 34.63 -1.71 19.64
CA LEU A 406 34.61 -1.95 21.09
C LEU A 406 35.47 -0.92 21.86
N GLY A 407 36.65 -0.57 21.33
CA GLY A 407 37.52 0.46 21.93
C GLY A 407 36.85 1.83 21.98
N LEU A 408 36.11 2.23 20.94
CA LEU A 408 35.34 3.50 20.94
C LEU A 408 34.14 3.47 21.91
N TYR A 409 33.52 2.33 22.06
CA TYR A 409 32.43 2.14 23.03
C TYR A 409 32.96 2.29 24.47
N MET A 410 34.05 1.64 24.79
CA MET A 410 34.71 1.75 26.13
C MET A 410 35.20 3.16 26.41
N ALA A 411 35.88 3.82 25.45
CA ALA A 411 36.30 5.18 25.58
C ALA A 411 35.13 6.17 25.82
N LYS A 412 34.02 6.02 25.10
CA LYS A 412 32.83 6.83 25.33
C LYS A 412 32.19 6.57 26.68
N LYS A 413 32.14 5.31 27.14
CA LYS A 413 31.62 4.93 28.44
C LYS A 413 32.34 5.67 29.58
N TYR A 414 33.66 5.73 29.51
CA TYR A 414 34.46 6.43 30.55
C TYR A 414 34.46 7.95 30.37
N LYS A 415 34.34 8.46 29.14
CA LYS A 415 34.31 9.91 28.87
C LYS A 415 33.04 10.59 29.37
N TYR A 416 31.91 9.94 29.33
CA TYR A 416 30.59 10.53 29.68
C TYR A 416 30.09 10.15 31.06
N GLY A 417 30.94 9.60 31.91
CA GLY A 417 30.66 9.24 33.30
C GLY A 417 30.68 7.71 33.52
N HIS A 418 31.15 7.36 34.70
CA HIS A 418 31.19 5.97 35.14
C HIS A 418 29.82 5.60 35.72
N PRO A 419 29.05 4.67 35.14
CA PRO A 419 27.69 4.38 35.58
C PRO A 419 27.63 3.56 36.88
N TYR A 420 28.78 3.13 37.41
CA TYR A 420 28.86 2.34 38.64
C TYR A 420 29.36 3.21 39.78
N PRO A 421 28.76 3.10 40.99
CA PRO A 421 29.33 3.70 42.20
C PRO A 421 30.72 3.15 42.45
N GLU A 422 31.62 3.95 43.06
CA GLU A 422 32.99 3.52 43.37
C GLU A 422 33.04 2.23 44.19
N GLN A 423 32.09 2.05 45.08
CA GLN A 423 31.99 0.87 45.96
C GLN A 423 31.08 -0.24 45.38
N GLY A 424 30.61 -0.10 44.15
CA GLY A 424 29.65 -0.99 43.57
C GLY A 424 28.21 -0.80 44.10
N PHE A 425 27.27 -1.52 43.56
CA PHE A 425 25.86 -1.51 44.01
C PHE A 425 25.69 -2.40 45.23
N LYS A 426 24.98 -1.94 46.28
CA LYS A 426 24.58 -2.78 47.40
C LYS A 426 23.46 -3.73 46.93
N ARG A 427 23.67 -5.03 47.11
CA ARG A 427 22.70 -6.08 46.75
C ARG A 427 22.64 -7.10 47.87
N ARG A 428 21.53 -7.82 47.93
CA ARG A 428 21.43 -8.99 48.84
C ARG A 428 22.32 -10.11 48.31
N GLU A 429 23.14 -10.68 49.15
CA GLU A 429 24.02 -11.82 48.81
C GLU A 429 23.24 -13.11 48.61
N LYS A 430 22.18 -13.31 49.41
CA LYS A 430 21.31 -14.47 49.32
C LYS A 430 19.99 -14.10 48.64
N VAL A 431 19.71 -14.83 47.55
CA VAL A 431 18.46 -14.72 46.77
C VAL A 431 17.75 -16.07 46.87
N ASP A 432 16.45 -16.05 47.14
CA ASP A 432 15.60 -17.26 47.15
C ASP A 432 15.33 -17.66 45.69
N LEU A 433 16.19 -18.52 45.15
CA LEU A 433 16.07 -19.03 43.79
C LEU A 433 14.88 -19.98 43.64
N ASP A 434 14.47 -20.68 44.70
CA ASP A 434 13.33 -21.59 44.63
C ASP A 434 12.01 -20.80 44.51
N PHE A 435 11.91 -19.69 45.25
CA PHE A 435 10.80 -18.74 45.04
C PHE A 435 10.79 -18.19 43.60
N LEU A 436 11.93 -17.75 43.05
CA LEU A 436 11.97 -17.22 41.68
C LEU A 436 11.63 -18.25 40.61
N LYS A 437 12.10 -19.50 40.77
CA LYS A 437 11.81 -20.58 39.82
C LYS A 437 10.35 -21.03 39.86
N ASN A 438 9.67 -20.87 41.00
CA ASN A 438 8.28 -21.27 41.20
C ASN A 438 7.31 -20.09 41.22
N ALA A 439 7.76 -18.88 40.89
CA ALA A 439 6.92 -17.69 40.77
C ALA A 439 5.86 -17.92 39.68
N LYS A 440 4.56 -17.79 40.04
CA LYS A 440 3.42 -17.91 39.14
C LYS A 440 3.03 -16.56 38.60
#